data_e5f0aea9285d661fa319ce7c1354f371
#
_entry.id   e5f0aea9285d661fa319ce7c1354f371
#
_cell.length_a   1.000
_cell.length_b   1.000
_cell.length_c   1.000
_cell.angle_alpha   90.00
_cell.angle_beta   90.00
_cell.angle_gamma   90.00
#
_symmetry.space_group_name_H-M   'P 1'
#
loop_
_entity.id
_entity.type
_entity.pdbx_description
1 polymer ?
#
loop_
_entity_poly.entity_id
_entity_poly.type
_entity_poly.pdbx_seq_one_letter_code
_entity_poly.pdbx_strand_id
1 'polypeptide(L)'
;ILNASEEETNEFISNIQNAKKNLKYCSKCYNISDSEICPICSNKARDESVICVVEDVRDVVAMEKTHEFKGVYHVLHGSISPMNGIGPDDIKIKELLARLMDGKVKEVILATNPRVEGEATAMYISKLVKPLGVKVTRIAHGIPVGGDLEYTDEVTLSRALEGRVQL
;
A
#
# COMPACT_ATOMS: atom_id res chain seq x y z
N ILE A 1 -31.20 -4.22 5.88
CA ILE A 1 -31.49 -4.59 7.29
C ILE A 1 -33.00 -4.66 7.51
N LEU A 2 -33.80 -3.63 7.17
CA LEU A 2 -35.26 -3.62 7.43
C LEU A 2 -36.04 -4.78 6.77
N ASN A 3 -35.56 -5.34 5.67
CA ASN A 3 -36.20 -6.42 4.93
C ASN A 3 -35.51 -7.79 5.14
N ALA A 4 -34.46 -7.84 5.95
CA ALA A 4 -33.75 -9.09 6.25
C ALA A 4 -34.50 -9.87 7.34
N SER A 5 -34.49 -11.18 7.22
CA SER A 5 -35.04 -12.07 8.24
C SER A 5 -34.18 -12.04 9.54
N GLU A 6 -34.71 -12.55 10.64
CA GLU A 6 -33.96 -12.68 11.88
C GLU A 6 -32.74 -13.60 11.71
N GLU A 7 -32.87 -14.67 10.92
CA GLU A 7 -31.79 -15.62 10.63
C GLU A 7 -30.65 -14.95 9.87
N GLU A 8 -30.95 -14.23 8.78
CA GLU A 8 -29.96 -13.46 8.02
C GLU A 8 -29.26 -12.39 8.89
N THR A 9 -30.04 -11.73 9.76
CA THR A 9 -29.49 -10.72 10.67
C THR A 9 -28.56 -11.34 11.71
N ASN A 10 -28.90 -12.48 12.28
CA ASN A 10 -28.09 -13.19 13.26
C ASN A 10 -26.82 -13.76 12.61
N GLU A 11 -26.90 -14.29 11.39
CA GLU A 11 -25.74 -14.73 10.62
C GLU A 11 -24.78 -13.56 10.36
N PHE A 12 -25.30 -12.40 9.94
CA PHE A 12 -24.49 -11.21 9.72
C PHE A 12 -23.78 -10.73 11.00
N ILE A 13 -24.48 -10.70 12.13
CA ILE A 13 -23.89 -10.35 13.43
C ILE A 13 -22.79 -11.35 13.81
N SER A 14 -23.04 -12.64 13.64
CA SER A 14 -22.06 -13.69 13.92
C SER A 14 -20.82 -13.55 13.04
N ASN A 15 -20.99 -13.26 11.75
CA ASN A 15 -19.89 -13.05 10.82
C ASN A 15 -19.03 -11.83 11.20
N ILE A 16 -19.64 -10.71 11.64
CA ILE A 16 -18.92 -9.54 12.14
C ILE A 16 -18.13 -9.87 13.41
N GLN A 17 -18.75 -10.58 14.36
CA GLN A 17 -18.09 -10.98 15.60
C GLN A 17 -16.90 -11.91 15.32
N ASN A 18 -17.07 -12.87 14.42
CA ASN A 18 -16.02 -13.80 14.00
C ASN A 18 -14.87 -13.06 13.30
N ALA A 19 -15.17 -12.12 12.40
CA ALA A 19 -14.17 -11.30 11.74
C ALA A 19 -13.37 -10.49 12.78
N LYS A 20 -14.04 -9.80 13.70
CA LYS A 20 -13.38 -9.02 14.77
C LYS A 20 -12.48 -9.87 15.67
N LYS A 21 -12.86 -11.12 15.94
CA LYS A 21 -12.13 -12.04 16.81
C LYS A 21 -10.90 -12.64 16.12
N ASN A 22 -11.01 -12.95 14.83
CA ASN A 22 -10.03 -13.75 14.13
C ASN A 22 -9.08 -12.92 13.26
N LEU A 23 -9.51 -11.72 12.78
CA LEU A 23 -8.66 -10.86 11.97
C LEU A 23 -7.68 -10.06 12.81
N LYS A 24 -6.44 -10.00 12.32
CA LYS A 24 -5.32 -9.25 12.89
C LYS A 24 -4.45 -8.68 11.79
N TYR A 25 -3.51 -7.85 12.14
CA TYR A 25 -2.50 -7.39 11.21
C TYR A 25 -1.33 -8.37 11.16
N CYS A 26 -0.85 -8.63 9.95
CA CYS A 26 0.36 -9.42 9.73
C CYS A 26 1.55 -8.77 10.45
N SER A 27 2.29 -9.54 11.24
CA SER A 27 3.43 -9.06 12.01
C SER A 27 4.59 -8.53 11.14
N LYS A 28 4.65 -8.92 9.85
CA LYS A 28 5.68 -8.45 8.90
C LYS A 28 5.25 -7.21 8.11
N CYS A 29 4.04 -7.21 7.52
CA CYS A 29 3.67 -6.22 6.50
C CYS A 29 2.46 -5.35 6.87
N TYR A 30 1.81 -5.63 8.00
CA TYR A 30 0.62 -4.93 8.48
C TYR A 30 -0.62 -5.07 7.57
N ASN A 31 -0.62 -6.01 6.61
CA ASN A 31 -1.84 -6.39 5.90
C ASN A 31 -2.79 -7.14 6.83
N ILE A 32 -4.09 -7.14 6.54
CA ILE A 32 -5.09 -7.93 7.28
C ILE A 32 -4.84 -9.42 7.01
N SER A 33 -4.92 -10.23 8.07
CA SER A 33 -4.73 -11.67 8.02
C SER A 33 -5.50 -12.35 9.16
N ASP A 34 -5.84 -13.60 9.00
CA ASP A 34 -6.34 -14.51 10.05
C ASP A 34 -5.21 -15.23 10.80
N SER A 35 -4.00 -15.16 10.26
CA SER A 35 -2.78 -15.75 10.80
C SER A 35 -1.75 -14.67 11.18
N GLU A 36 -0.74 -15.02 11.98
CA GLU A 36 0.30 -14.10 12.41
C GLU A 36 1.09 -13.51 11.23
N ILE A 37 1.35 -14.32 10.20
CA ILE A 37 2.01 -13.93 8.96
C ILE A 37 1.03 -14.18 7.81
N CYS A 38 0.72 -13.17 7.03
CA CYS A 38 -0.24 -13.28 5.92
C CYS A 38 0.26 -14.20 4.81
N PRO A 39 -0.65 -14.71 3.95
CA PRO A 39 -0.28 -15.60 2.83
C PRO A 39 0.77 -15.02 1.89
N ILE A 40 0.81 -13.70 1.69
CA ILE A 40 1.81 -13.04 0.84
C ILE A 40 3.19 -13.13 1.49
N CYS A 41 3.32 -12.78 2.77
CA CYS A 41 4.60 -12.80 3.48
C CYS A 41 5.11 -14.20 3.82
N SER A 42 4.26 -15.22 3.84
CA SER A 42 4.64 -16.62 4.06
C SER A 42 4.99 -17.35 2.77
N ASN A 43 4.66 -16.79 1.61
CA ASN A 43 4.92 -17.40 0.31
C ASN A 43 6.40 -17.25 -0.08
N LYS A 44 7.14 -18.35 -0.05
CA LYS A 44 8.57 -18.42 -0.41
C LYS A 44 8.88 -18.12 -1.88
N ALA A 45 7.85 -18.10 -2.75
CA ALA A 45 8.03 -17.72 -4.15
C ALA A 45 8.07 -16.17 -4.35
N ARG A 46 7.79 -15.39 -3.30
CA ARG A 46 7.87 -13.92 -3.34
C ARG A 46 9.30 -13.44 -3.11
N ASP A 47 9.66 -12.39 -3.82
CA ASP A 47 10.95 -11.71 -3.65
C ASP A 47 10.90 -10.76 -2.45
N GLU A 48 11.44 -11.21 -1.32
CA GLU A 48 11.51 -10.38 -0.09
C GLU A 48 12.48 -9.19 -0.22
N SER A 49 13.30 -9.13 -1.28
CA SER A 49 14.21 -8.00 -1.52
C SER A 49 13.52 -6.76 -2.09
N VAL A 50 12.25 -6.88 -2.52
CA VAL A 50 11.47 -5.77 -3.07
C VAL A 50 10.21 -5.56 -2.24
N ILE A 51 10.07 -4.39 -1.63
CA ILE A 51 8.90 -4.00 -0.82
C ILE A 51 8.09 -2.94 -1.55
N CYS A 52 6.81 -3.23 -1.81
CA CYS A 52 5.84 -2.22 -2.26
C CYS A 52 5.11 -1.63 -1.05
N VAL A 53 5.28 -0.32 -0.84
CA VAL A 53 4.67 0.43 0.26
C VAL A 53 3.37 1.07 -0.21
N VAL A 54 2.27 0.75 0.46
CA VAL A 54 0.92 1.22 0.16
C VAL A 54 0.28 1.88 1.39
N GLU A 55 -0.76 2.68 1.19
CA GLU A 55 -1.46 3.37 2.28
C GLU A 55 -2.44 2.46 3.01
N ASP A 56 -3.16 1.60 2.27
CA ASP A 56 -4.29 0.83 2.79
C ASP A 56 -4.23 -0.63 2.31
N VAL A 57 -4.90 -1.51 3.04
CA VAL A 57 -5.01 -2.94 2.68
C VAL A 57 -5.73 -3.17 1.34
N ARG A 58 -6.63 -2.26 0.96
CA ARG A 58 -7.34 -2.29 -0.34
C ARG A 58 -6.38 -2.08 -1.50
N ASP A 59 -5.31 -1.31 -1.29
CA ASP A 59 -4.28 -1.10 -2.31
C ASP A 59 -3.51 -2.40 -2.57
N VAL A 60 -3.25 -3.20 -1.53
CA VAL A 60 -2.66 -4.54 -1.69
C VAL A 60 -3.55 -5.41 -2.57
N VAL A 61 -4.87 -5.41 -2.32
CA VAL A 61 -5.82 -6.19 -3.13
C VAL A 61 -5.83 -5.72 -4.58
N ALA A 62 -5.76 -4.41 -4.82
CA ALA A 62 -5.71 -3.86 -6.17
C ALA A 62 -4.44 -4.26 -6.92
N MET A 63 -3.28 -4.19 -6.24
CA MET A 63 -2.00 -4.59 -6.80
C MET A 63 -1.94 -6.10 -7.09
N GLU A 64 -2.43 -6.94 -6.19
CA GLU A 64 -2.45 -8.40 -6.36
C GLU A 64 -3.33 -8.85 -7.54
N LYS A 65 -4.42 -8.12 -7.85
CA LYS A 65 -5.27 -8.40 -9.01
C LYS A 65 -4.54 -8.28 -10.34
N THR A 66 -3.42 -7.55 -10.40
CA THR A 66 -2.63 -7.44 -11.63
C THR A 66 -1.82 -8.70 -11.91
N HIS A 67 -1.52 -9.52 -10.89
CA HIS A 67 -0.64 -10.69 -10.95
C HIS A 67 0.79 -10.42 -11.41
N GLU A 68 1.19 -9.15 -11.57
CA GLU A 68 2.50 -8.73 -12.08
C GLU A 68 3.53 -8.57 -10.97
N PHE A 69 3.12 -8.09 -9.79
CA PHE A 69 4.05 -7.85 -8.69
C PHE A 69 4.41 -9.13 -7.96
N LYS A 70 5.72 -9.41 -7.90
CA LYS A 70 6.27 -10.64 -7.27
C LYS A 70 6.96 -10.39 -5.93
N GLY A 71 7.07 -9.14 -5.50
CA GLY A 71 7.62 -8.76 -4.21
C GLY A 71 6.65 -8.91 -3.04
N VAL A 72 6.98 -8.28 -1.92
CA VAL A 72 6.16 -8.24 -0.71
C VAL A 72 5.66 -6.81 -0.45
N TYR A 73 4.67 -6.66 0.43
CA TYR A 73 4.08 -5.35 0.73
C TYR A 73 4.45 -4.84 2.11
N HIS A 74 4.21 -3.55 2.31
CA HIS A 74 4.13 -2.90 3.60
C HIS A 74 2.97 -1.90 3.60
N VAL A 75 2.02 -2.08 4.53
CA VAL A 75 0.82 -1.23 4.64
C VAL A 75 1.05 -0.20 5.72
N LEU A 76 0.92 1.08 5.35
CA LEU A 76 1.14 2.21 6.25
C LEU A 76 -0.04 2.48 7.19
N HIS A 77 -1.24 2.07 6.81
CA HIS A 77 -2.52 2.41 7.48
C HIS A 77 -2.80 3.91 7.51
N GLY A 78 -2.44 4.63 6.46
CA GLY A 78 -2.70 6.06 6.29
C GLY A 78 -1.63 6.79 5.50
N SER A 79 -1.73 8.10 5.52
CA SER A 79 -0.77 9.04 4.94
C SER A 79 -0.52 10.20 5.92
N ILE A 80 0.63 10.84 5.82
CA ILE A 80 0.95 12.05 6.60
C ILE A 80 -0.03 13.14 6.18
N SER A 81 -0.82 13.64 7.13
CA SER A 81 -1.81 14.69 6.91
C SER A 81 -1.86 15.63 8.10
N PRO A 82 -1.06 16.70 8.11
CA PRO A 82 -1.03 17.66 9.22
C PRO A 82 -2.38 18.31 9.50
N MET A 83 -3.18 18.52 8.45
CA MET A 83 -4.53 19.10 8.60
C MET A 83 -5.49 18.17 9.36
N ASN A 84 -5.25 16.87 9.30
CA ASN A 84 -6.02 15.85 10.03
C ASN A 84 -5.30 15.41 11.33
N GLY A 85 -4.20 16.07 11.71
CA GLY A 85 -3.41 15.72 12.89
C GLY A 85 -2.64 14.41 12.77
N ILE A 86 -2.47 13.85 11.55
CA ILE A 86 -1.77 12.59 11.32
C ILE A 86 -0.31 12.87 11.01
N GLY A 87 0.57 12.50 11.93
CA GLY A 87 2.02 12.58 11.78
C GLY A 87 2.66 11.28 11.29
N PRO A 88 3.99 11.30 11.09
CA PRO A 88 4.73 10.11 10.69
C PRO A 88 4.68 8.98 11.72
N ASP A 89 4.47 9.30 12.99
CA ASP A 89 4.41 8.34 14.10
C ASP A 89 3.04 7.64 14.23
N ASP A 90 2.01 8.20 13.59
CA ASP A 90 0.66 7.65 13.62
C ASP A 90 0.44 6.55 12.57
N ILE A 91 1.36 6.43 11.61
CA ILE A 91 1.34 5.45 10.53
C ILE A 91 2.58 4.54 10.59
N LYS A 92 2.55 3.40 9.87
CA LYS A 92 3.55 2.32 10.01
C LYS A 92 4.89 2.59 9.29
N ILE A 93 5.44 3.81 9.42
CA ILE A 93 6.76 4.17 8.85
C ILE A 93 7.90 3.61 9.69
N LYS A 94 7.82 3.66 11.03
CA LYS A 94 8.87 3.11 11.92
C LYS A 94 9.06 1.61 11.68
N GLU A 95 7.97 0.90 11.52
CA GLU A 95 7.96 -0.53 11.26
C GLU A 95 8.52 -0.87 9.87
N LEU A 96 8.29 0.00 8.86
CA LEU A 96 8.96 -0.12 7.57
C LEU A 96 10.48 0.00 7.73
N LEU A 97 10.94 1.05 8.40
CA LEU A 97 12.38 1.26 8.61
C LEU A 97 13.02 0.09 9.37
N ALA A 98 12.34 -0.46 10.39
CA ALA A 98 12.81 -1.64 11.10
C ALA A 98 13.00 -2.85 10.19
N ARG A 99 12.12 -3.04 9.19
CA ARG A 99 12.28 -4.12 8.18
C ARG A 99 13.48 -3.92 7.26
N LEU A 100 13.92 -2.69 7.04
CA LEU A 100 15.06 -2.40 6.16
C LEU A 100 16.41 -2.60 6.86
N MET A 101 16.43 -2.67 8.19
CA MET A 101 17.68 -2.79 8.97
C MET A 101 18.38 -4.14 8.83
N ASP A 102 17.69 -5.18 8.35
CA ASP A 102 18.29 -6.50 8.12
C ASP A 102 19.18 -6.58 6.85
N GLY A 103 19.18 -5.51 6.05
CA GLY A 103 20.01 -5.37 4.84
C GLY A 103 19.61 -6.25 3.66
N LYS A 104 18.49 -6.98 3.74
CA LYS A 104 18.03 -7.87 2.66
C LYS A 104 17.27 -7.12 1.57
N VAL A 105 16.63 -6.01 1.93
CA VAL A 105 15.82 -5.24 1.01
C VAL A 105 16.69 -4.38 0.10
N LYS A 106 16.50 -4.56 -1.20
CA LYS A 106 17.24 -3.85 -2.26
C LYS A 106 16.44 -2.67 -2.84
N GLU A 107 15.12 -2.81 -2.87
CA GLU A 107 14.24 -1.80 -3.45
C GLU A 107 12.96 -1.60 -2.62
N VAL A 108 12.61 -0.35 -2.43
CA VAL A 108 11.33 0.10 -1.89
C VAL A 108 10.57 0.84 -2.99
N ILE A 109 9.43 0.31 -3.40
CA ILE A 109 8.52 0.94 -4.36
C ILE A 109 7.46 1.69 -3.56
N LEU A 110 7.40 3.01 -3.72
CA LEU A 110 6.39 3.84 -3.07
C LEU A 110 5.13 3.88 -3.94
N ALA A 111 4.06 3.27 -3.47
CA ALA A 111 2.77 3.15 -4.13
C ALA A 111 1.65 3.83 -3.32
N THR A 112 1.97 4.95 -2.67
CA THR A 112 0.97 5.82 -2.03
C THR A 112 0.10 6.50 -3.08
N ASN A 113 -1.12 6.89 -2.73
CA ASN A 113 -2.04 7.52 -3.67
C ASN A 113 -1.48 8.84 -4.24
N PRO A 114 -1.79 9.19 -5.50
CA PRO A 114 -1.26 10.38 -6.18
C PRO A 114 -1.98 11.68 -5.77
N ARG A 115 -2.18 11.89 -4.49
CA ARG A 115 -2.71 13.10 -3.87
C ARG A 115 -1.64 13.77 -3.00
N VAL A 116 -1.88 15.00 -2.58
CA VAL A 116 -0.90 15.83 -1.84
C VAL A 116 -0.31 15.09 -0.64
N GLU A 117 -1.16 14.46 0.18
CA GLU A 117 -0.73 13.72 1.36
C GLU A 117 0.08 12.47 0.99
N GLY A 118 -0.33 11.74 -0.05
CA GLY A 118 0.38 10.56 -0.51
C GLY A 118 1.75 10.89 -1.12
N GLU A 119 1.87 11.99 -1.85
CA GLU A 119 3.15 12.50 -2.36
C GLU A 119 4.07 12.97 -1.22
N ALA A 120 3.53 13.73 -0.25
CA ALA A 120 4.28 14.17 0.92
C ALA A 120 4.81 12.96 1.71
N THR A 121 3.97 11.93 1.90
CA THR A 121 4.34 10.69 2.57
C THR A 121 5.44 9.95 1.80
N ALA A 122 5.31 9.82 0.47
CA ALA A 122 6.34 9.21 -0.37
C ALA A 122 7.68 9.95 -0.27
N MET A 123 7.65 11.28 -0.36
CA MET A 123 8.87 12.10 -0.23
C MET A 123 9.51 11.95 1.16
N TYR A 124 8.71 11.91 2.22
CA TYR A 124 9.19 11.71 3.58
C TYR A 124 9.88 10.36 3.73
N ILE A 125 9.21 9.26 3.32
CA ILE A 125 9.79 7.91 3.35
C ILE A 125 11.07 7.83 2.52
N SER A 126 11.07 8.42 1.32
CA SER A 126 12.24 8.45 0.43
C SER A 126 13.46 9.08 1.10
N LYS A 127 13.28 10.18 1.84
CA LYS A 127 14.36 10.83 2.59
C LYS A 127 14.93 9.97 3.70
N LEU A 128 14.13 9.12 4.33
CA LEU A 128 14.55 8.21 5.38
C LEU A 128 15.22 6.95 4.84
N VAL A 129 14.77 6.44 3.69
CA VAL A 129 15.22 5.16 3.13
C VAL A 129 16.49 5.30 2.29
N LYS A 130 16.62 6.38 1.50
CA LYS A 130 17.81 6.61 0.66
C LYS A 130 19.16 6.54 1.40
N PRO A 131 19.31 7.12 2.62
CA PRO A 131 20.56 7.01 3.37
C PRO A 131 20.95 5.58 3.77
N LEU A 132 19.98 4.64 3.78
CA LEU A 132 20.23 3.23 4.07
C LEU A 132 20.82 2.46 2.87
N GLY A 133 21.03 3.13 1.74
CA GLY A 133 21.55 2.50 0.51
C GLY A 133 20.51 1.65 -0.25
N VAL A 134 19.24 1.74 0.13
CA VAL A 134 18.15 1.02 -0.54
C VAL A 134 17.63 1.87 -1.71
N LYS A 135 17.44 1.23 -2.87
CA LYS A 135 16.84 1.87 -4.04
C LYS A 135 15.40 2.25 -3.74
N VAL A 136 15.03 3.50 -3.97
CA VAL A 136 13.65 3.98 -3.79
C VAL A 136 13.08 4.36 -5.15
N THR A 137 11.96 3.76 -5.51
CA THR A 137 11.21 4.03 -6.72
C THR A 137 9.79 4.47 -6.40
N ARG A 138 9.11 5.06 -7.36
CA ARG A 138 7.71 5.49 -7.29
C ARG A 138 6.93 4.81 -8.41
N ILE A 139 5.70 4.35 -8.15
CA ILE A 139 4.84 3.90 -9.24
C ILE A 139 4.65 5.05 -10.23
N ALA A 140 4.61 4.72 -11.51
CA ALA A 140 4.42 5.71 -12.56
C ALA A 140 3.08 6.43 -12.42
N HIS A 141 3.08 7.73 -12.74
CA HIS A 141 1.87 8.52 -12.94
C HIS A 141 1.66 8.66 -14.44
N GLY A 142 0.44 8.47 -14.91
CA GLY A 142 0.17 8.54 -16.32
C GLY A 142 -1.31 8.54 -16.64
N ILE A 143 -1.59 8.62 -17.94
CA ILE A 143 -2.93 8.58 -18.49
C ILE A 143 -3.45 7.15 -18.38
N PRO A 144 -4.67 6.93 -17.87
CA PRO A 144 -5.23 5.59 -17.80
C PRO A 144 -5.46 5.00 -19.19
N VAL A 145 -5.25 3.70 -19.32
CA VAL A 145 -5.52 2.98 -20.58
C VAL A 145 -6.98 3.13 -20.96
N GLY A 146 -7.25 3.55 -22.19
CA GLY A 146 -8.60 3.84 -22.69
C GLY A 146 -9.09 5.26 -22.41
N GLY A 147 -8.26 6.12 -21.82
CA GLY A 147 -8.56 7.54 -21.66
C GLY A 147 -8.07 8.38 -22.85
N ASP A 148 -8.88 9.36 -23.26
CA ASP A 148 -8.50 10.31 -24.30
C ASP A 148 -7.72 11.49 -23.71
N LEU A 149 -6.69 11.95 -24.43
CA LEU A 149 -5.82 13.06 -23.99
C LEU A 149 -6.59 14.36 -23.73
N GLU A 150 -7.63 14.62 -24.54
CA GLU A 150 -8.43 15.86 -24.46
C GLU A 150 -9.24 15.98 -23.15
N TYR A 151 -9.52 14.87 -22.47
CA TYR A 151 -10.24 14.84 -21.18
C TYR A 151 -9.33 14.71 -19.98
N THR A 152 -8.03 14.68 -20.19
CA THR A 152 -7.05 14.52 -19.11
C THR A 152 -6.64 15.91 -18.59
N ASP A 153 -6.60 16.06 -17.26
CA ASP A 153 -6.17 17.31 -16.64
C ASP A 153 -4.70 17.64 -16.89
N GLU A 154 -4.36 18.92 -16.80
CA GLU A 154 -3.02 19.44 -17.12
C GLU A 154 -1.92 18.84 -16.22
N VAL A 155 -2.22 18.57 -14.94
CA VAL A 155 -1.24 18.02 -14.00
C VAL A 155 -0.91 16.57 -14.36
N THR A 156 -1.92 15.78 -14.70
CA THR A 156 -1.74 14.38 -15.14
C THR A 156 -0.97 14.34 -16.46
N LEU A 157 -1.29 15.21 -17.43
CA LEU A 157 -0.54 15.30 -18.70
C LEU A 157 0.92 15.69 -18.46
N SER A 158 1.18 16.68 -17.61
CA SER A 158 2.55 17.10 -17.29
C SER A 158 3.36 15.95 -16.69
N ARG A 159 2.80 15.23 -15.72
CA ARG A 159 3.46 14.06 -15.08
C ARG A 159 3.68 12.92 -16.06
N ALA A 160 2.74 12.68 -16.97
CA ALA A 160 2.89 11.66 -18.02
C ALA A 160 4.03 12.01 -18.97
N LEU A 161 4.19 13.29 -19.35
CA LEU A 161 5.29 13.78 -20.18
C LEU A 161 6.64 13.67 -19.45
N GLU A 162 6.71 14.00 -18.16
CA GLU A 162 7.92 13.84 -17.35
C GLU A 162 8.33 12.38 -17.22
N GLY A 163 7.34 11.49 -16.99
CA GLY A 163 7.54 10.05 -16.83
C GLY A 163 7.64 9.25 -18.13
N ARG A 164 7.71 9.91 -19.32
CA ARG A 164 7.79 9.22 -20.60
C ARG A 164 8.99 8.27 -20.68
N VAL A 165 8.77 7.10 -21.23
CA VAL A 165 9.81 6.09 -21.47
C VAL A 165 10.20 6.03 -22.92
N GLN A 166 11.43 5.63 -23.20
CA GLN A 166 11.89 5.34 -24.55
C GLN A 166 11.32 3.99 -25.00
N LEU A 167 10.81 3.94 -26.24
CA LEU A 167 10.33 2.70 -26.87
C LEU A 167 11.47 1.93 -27.54
#